data_d5d8e6c9e57c6c5d406307d4511653c0
#
_entry.id   d5d8e6c9e57c6c5d406307d4511653c0
#
_cell.length_a   1.000
_cell.length_b   1.000
_cell.length_c   1.000
_cell.angle_alpha   90.00
_cell.angle_beta   90.00
_cell.angle_gamma   90.00
#
_symmetry.space_group_name_H-M   'P 1'
#
loop_
_entity.id
_entity.type
_entity.pdbx_description
1 polymer ?
#
loop_
_entity_poly.entity_id
_entity_poly.type
_entity_poly.pdbx_seq_one_letter_code
_entity_poly.pdbx_strand_id
1 'polypeptide(L)'
;MKKLLALLLALVLVVSMAACAGDTNTDTTDTTDTTDTTDTTDTTDTTDTTDTTDTTDTTEDTTDTTGISVADIKIGAILVHDENSGYDMAHIDGIKNACAALGINYDTNVTLKYNVPENEECYDAAADLADAGCDIIFSDSYGHQTYMGQAASEFPDTIFVACTGDLAATSGLTNLKNIFPYTYESRYVSGVVAGMKLKELLDAGTITDPYVGYVGAYPYAEVVSGYTAFLLGIQSIVPEAHMDVQYTNSWYDPVKESEAASALMGRGCVIIGQHADSTGAPSAVQAALESGTVAYSVGYNIDMLSVAPDAALTSSQNVWSVLYQATLQKFLGGEEIPTDYACGYADGAQTISALGKSCAEGTQEAVDAAWAGLADGTLHVFDTSKFTCQPATDGSYTVDENGHVTQAFGLDSNSDFVNDYGEAIVDGYFEESVLRSAPYFSLRIDGITELN
;
A
#
# COMPACT_ATOMS: atom_id res chain seq x y z
N MET A 1 -34.94 -42.93 9.34
CA MET A 1 -34.91 -43.97 8.31
C MET A 1 -33.87 -43.54 7.27
N LYS A 2 -32.67 -44.02 7.40
CA LYS A 2 -32.02 -45.03 6.60
C LYS A 2 -31.87 -44.60 5.15
N LYS A 3 -30.62 -44.16 4.79
CA LYS A 3 -29.65 -44.92 3.96
C LYS A 3 -30.11 -45.23 2.53
N LEU A 4 -29.22 -44.96 1.65
CA LEU A 4 -29.03 -45.40 0.25
C LEU A 4 -29.27 -44.32 -0.79
N LEU A 5 -28.24 -43.73 -1.33
CA LEU A 5 -27.71 -44.04 -2.65
C LEU A 5 -26.31 -43.49 -2.81
N ALA A 6 -25.38 -44.32 -2.62
CA ALA A 6 -24.00 -44.16 -3.14
C ALA A 6 -23.92 -45.01 -4.42
N LEU A 7 -23.02 -44.67 -5.30
CA LEU A 7 -22.58 -45.34 -6.52
C LEU A 7 -23.22 -44.94 -7.84
N LEU A 8 -22.40 -44.40 -8.63
CA LEU A 8 -22.14 -44.53 -10.09
C LEU A 8 -21.77 -43.12 -10.62
N LEU A 9 -20.57 -42.83 -10.91
CA LEU A 9 -19.81 -43.05 -12.14
C LEU A 9 -18.33 -42.70 -11.94
N ALA A 10 -17.55 -43.70 -11.80
CA ALA A 10 -16.13 -43.69 -12.22
C ALA A 10 -16.10 -44.33 -13.62
N LEU A 11 -15.22 -43.84 -14.43
CA LEU A 11 -14.73 -44.37 -15.71
C LEU A 11 -15.11 -43.54 -16.95
N VAL A 12 -14.21 -42.71 -17.42
CA VAL A 12 -13.57 -42.87 -18.73
C VAL A 12 -12.19 -42.17 -18.66
N LEU A 13 -11.20 -43.00 -18.44
CA LEU A 13 -9.81 -42.79 -18.78
C LEU A 13 -9.61 -43.47 -20.13
N VAL A 14 -8.66 -42.98 -20.90
CA VAL A 14 -7.79 -43.70 -21.87
C VAL A 14 -7.65 -43.00 -23.21
N VAL A 15 -6.47 -42.39 -23.36
CA VAL A 15 -5.39 -42.58 -24.36
C VAL A 15 -5.58 -42.04 -25.79
N SER A 16 -4.67 -41.18 -26.18
CA SER A 16 -3.84 -41.41 -27.39
C SER A 16 -2.53 -40.62 -27.32
N MET A 17 -1.46 -41.38 -27.06
CA MET A 17 -0.10 -41.05 -27.51
C MET A 17 0.04 -41.59 -28.94
N ALA A 18 0.67 -40.78 -29.82
CA ALA A 18 1.52 -41.18 -30.95
C ALA A 18 2.19 -39.89 -31.43
N ALA A 19 3.44 -39.58 -31.21
CA ALA A 19 4.65 -40.09 -31.80
C ALA A 19 4.67 -39.96 -33.32
N CYS A 20 5.50 -39.03 -33.81
CA CYS A 20 6.44 -39.29 -34.88
C CYS A 20 7.54 -38.23 -34.90
N ALA A 21 8.75 -38.74 -34.80
CA ALA A 21 10.02 -38.06 -35.01
C ALA A 21 10.29 -37.91 -36.53
N GLY A 22 11.18 -37.01 -36.85
CA GLY A 22 11.73 -36.86 -38.20
C GLY A 22 12.69 -35.68 -38.26
N ASP A 23 13.83 -35.91 -38.01
CA ASP A 23 15.20 -35.62 -38.32
C ASP A 23 15.42 -34.96 -39.69
N THR A 24 16.35 -34.05 -39.76
CA THR A 24 17.57 -33.86 -40.59
C THR A 24 17.84 -32.38 -40.81
N ASN A 25 18.85 -31.82 -40.21
CA ASN A 25 20.28 -31.70 -40.58
C ASN A 25 20.55 -31.06 -41.95
N THR A 26 21.31 -30.01 -41.94
CA THR A 26 22.49 -29.59 -42.69
C THR A 26 22.55 -28.05 -42.69
N ASP A 27 23.52 -27.50 -42.09
CA ASP A 27 24.94 -27.34 -42.34
C ASP A 27 25.27 -26.24 -43.31
N THR A 28 26.29 -25.55 -42.91
CA THR A 28 27.36 -24.86 -43.60
C THR A 28 27.27 -23.37 -43.86
N THR A 29 28.19 -22.77 -43.18
CA THR A 29 29.39 -22.00 -43.58
C THR A 29 29.16 -20.53 -43.83
N ASP A 30 29.84 -19.78 -43.11
CA ASP A 30 31.22 -19.34 -43.13
C ASP A 30 31.44 -18.05 -43.90
N THR A 31 32.22 -17.28 -43.37
CA THR A 31 33.34 -16.43 -43.74
C THR A 31 33.17 -14.95 -43.43
N THR A 32 33.96 -14.55 -42.46
CA THR A 32 35.14 -13.66 -42.60
C THR A 32 34.93 -12.35 -43.34
N ASP A 33 35.38 -11.24 -42.96
CA ASP A 33 36.76 -10.88 -42.63
C ASP A 33 36.83 -9.38 -42.24
N THR A 34 37.62 -9.08 -41.26
CA THR A 34 38.70 -8.14 -41.16
C THR A 34 38.56 -6.78 -41.86
N THR A 35 38.93 -5.74 -41.29
CA THR A 35 40.22 -5.10 -41.04
C THR A 35 39.96 -3.69 -40.57
N ASP A 36 40.55 -3.27 -39.54
CA ASP A 36 41.90 -2.80 -39.30
C ASP A 36 42.12 -1.33 -39.64
N THR A 37 42.81 -0.78 -38.74
CA THR A 37 43.91 0.17 -38.73
C THR A 37 43.58 1.61 -38.45
N THR A 38 44.17 1.98 -37.42
CA THR A 38 45.42 2.73 -37.09
C THR A 38 45.18 4.20 -36.89
N ASP A 39 45.61 4.64 -35.77
CA ASP A 39 46.93 5.12 -35.36
C ASP A 39 47.01 6.64 -35.54
N THR A 40 47.44 7.40 -34.71
CA THR A 40 48.73 7.77 -34.16
C THR A 40 48.62 9.05 -33.33
N THR A 41 49.22 8.99 -32.19
CA THR A 41 50.33 9.84 -31.65
C THR A 41 50.17 11.36 -31.76
N ASP A 42 50.54 12.15 -30.81
CA ASP A 42 51.79 12.26 -30.11
C ASP A 42 51.77 13.34 -29.00
N THR A 43 52.39 12.99 -27.89
CA THR A 43 53.34 13.70 -27.03
C THR A 43 53.33 15.22 -26.95
N THR A 44 53.43 15.77 -25.79
CA THR A 44 54.58 16.25 -25.01
C THR A 44 54.08 17.08 -23.85
N ASP A 45 54.50 16.85 -22.69
CA ASP A 45 55.67 16.94 -21.84
C ASP A 45 55.67 18.18 -20.91
N THR A 46 55.93 17.83 -19.65
CA THR A 46 56.54 18.58 -18.57
C THR A 46 55.87 19.83 -17.99
N THR A 47 55.57 19.90 -16.71
CA THR A 47 56.52 20.10 -15.61
C THR A 47 55.87 20.02 -14.24
N ASP A 48 56.47 19.22 -13.42
CA ASP A 48 56.67 19.20 -11.98
C ASP A 48 56.30 20.51 -11.21
N THR A 49 55.46 20.37 -10.19
CA THR A 49 55.65 21.00 -8.88
C THR A 49 54.85 20.22 -7.81
N THR A 50 55.60 19.63 -6.93
CA THR A 50 55.21 19.09 -5.63
C THR A 50 54.49 20.15 -4.82
N ASP A 51 53.26 19.79 -4.36
CA ASP A 51 52.77 20.24 -3.06
C ASP A 51 51.96 19.12 -2.40
N THR A 52 52.52 18.58 -1.35
CA THR A 52 51.94 17.64 -0.43
C THR A 52 50.95 18.37 0.45
N THR A 53 49.70 18.22 0.18
CA THR A 53 48.65 18.38 1.21
C THR A 53 48.03 17.03 1.47
N ASP A 54 48.43 16.50 2.60
CA ASP A 54 47.85 15.39 3.33
C ASP A 54 46.37 15.71 3.60
N THR A 55 45.48 15.24 2.76
CA THR A 55 44.05 15.15 3.08
C THR A 55 43.85 13.78 3.71
N THR A 56 43.92 13.76 5.02
CA THR A 56 43.29 12.72 5.82
C THR A 56 41.84 12.61 5.37
N ASP A 57 41.58 11.57 4.61
CA ASP A 57 40.25 11.02 4.38
C ASP A 57 39.72 10.53 5.75
N THR A 58 39.02 11.42 6.45
CA THR A 58 38.16 11.03 7.56
C THR A 58 36.91 10.48 6.92
N THR A 59 36.93 9.18 6.60
CA THR A 59 35.74 8.37 6.70
C THR A 59 35.26 8.59 8.14
N GLU A 60 34.18 9.39 8.29
CA GLU A 60 33.41 9.37 9.51
C GLU A 60 32.87 7.94 9.65
N ASP A 61 33.60 7.16 10.44
CA ASP A 61 33.15 5.93 11.01
C ASP A 61 31.93 6.31 11.89
N THR A 62 30.73 6.23 11.34
CA THR A 62 29.50 6.33 12.13
C THR A 62 29.53 5.13 13.06
N THR A 63 30.04 5.32 14.26
CA THR A 63 30.04 4.33 15.32
C THR A 63 28.59 3.92 15.58
N ASP A 64 28.24 2.75 15.09
CA ASP A 64 27.02 2.03 15.38
C ASP A 64 26.89 1.90 16.91
N THR A 65 25.89 2.54 17.49
CA THR A 65 25.68 2.57 18.94
C THR A 65 25.04 1.29 19.44
N THR A 66 24.45 0.45 18.58
CA THR A 66 23.94 -0.89 18.94
C THR A 66 25.07 -1.92 18.96
N GLY A 67 26.21 -1.63 18.36
CA GLY A 67 27.30 -2.58 18.14
C GLY A 67 27.06 -3.49 16.92
N ILE A 68 25.97 -3.32 16.18
CA ILE A 68 25.65 -4.04 14.94
C ILE A 68 25.97 -3.15 13.76
N SER A 69 26.86 -3.61 12.87
CA SER A 69 27.22 -2.88 11.66
C SER A 69 26.18 -3.12 10.54
N VAL A 70 26.11 -2.23 9.56
CA VAL A 70 25.27 -2.41 8.36
C VAL A 70 25.62 -3.69 7.56
N ALA A 71 26.83 -4.25 7.76
CA ALA A 71 27.25 -5.48 7.14
C ALA A 71 26.73 -6.72 7.87
N ASP A 72 26.48 -6.62 9.18
CA ASP A 72 26.16 -7.76 10.05
C ASP A 72 24.68 -7.84 10.44
N ILE A 73 23.93 -6.74 10.29
CA ILE A 73 22.48 -6.73 10.62
C ILE A 73 21.73 -7.83 9.85
N LYS A 74 20.82 -8.51 10.54
CA LYS A 74 19.92 -9.49 9.93
C LYS A 74 18.47 -9.03 10.07
N ILE A 75 17.80 -8.94 8.95
CA ILE A 75 16.43 -8.45 8.83
C ILE A 75 15.53 -9.61 8.41
N GLY A 76 14.46 -9.85 9.15
CA GLY A 76 13.36 -10.73 8.74
C GLY A 76 12.20 -9.93 8.19
N ALA A 77 11.45 -10.50 7.23
CA ALA A 77 10.16 -9.97 6.84
C ALA A 77 9.17 -11.09 6.53
N ILE A 78 7.96 -10.95 7.05
CA ILE A 78 6.85 -11.89 6.95
C ILE A 78 5.78 -11.23 6.07
N LEU A 79 5.45 -11.89 4.95
CA LEU A 79 4.54 -11.39 3.93
C LEU A 79 3.32 -12.30 3.87
N VAL A 80 2.12 -11.68 3.86
CA VAL A 80 0.85 -12.42 3.87
C VAL A 80 0.60 -13.16 2.55
N HIS A 81 1.15 -12.65 1.45
CA HIS A 81 1.16 -13.30 0.14
C HIS A 81 2.58 -13.33 -0.43
N ASP A 82 2.73 -13.03 -1.71
CA ASP A 82 4.00 -12.99 -2.43
C ASP A 82 4.02 -11.81 -3.42
N GLU A 83 5.04 -11.75 -4.27
CA GLU A 83 5.25 -10.68 -5.25
C GLU A 83 4.12 -10.51 -6.30
N ASN A 84 3.13 -11.39 -6.35
CA ASN A 84 1.96 -11.25 -7.21
C ASN A 84 0.90 -10.32 -6.60
N SER A 85 0.92 -10.14 -5.28
CA SER A 85 0.13 -9.12 -4.59
C SER A 85 0.81 -7.75 -4.72
N GLY A 86 0.06 -6.74 -5.12
CA GLY A 86 0.59 -5.37 -5.24
C GLY A 86 1.03 -4.79 -3.91
N TYR A 87 0.36 -5.13 -2.81
CA TYR A 87 0.69 -4.71 -1.47
C TYR A 87 2.02 -5.32 -1.00
N ASP A 88 2.14 -6.66 -1.06
CA ASP A 88 3.36 -7.36 -0.66
C ASP A 88 4.56 -6.93 -1.52
N MET A 89 4.35 -6.73 -2.84
CA MET A 89 5.41 -6.22 -3.71
C MET A 89 5.88 -4.82 -3.31
N ALA A 90 4.97 -3.94 -2.89
CA ALA A 90 5.35 -2.61 -2.40
C ALA A 90 6.17 -2.69 -1.11
N HIS A 91 5.90 -3.64 -0.21
CA HIS A 91 6.73 -3.93 0.97
C HIS A 91 8.10 -4.48 0.61
N ILE A 92 8.17 -5.44 -0.31
CA ILE A 92 9.43 -6.02 -0.81
C ILE A 92 10.33 -4.93 -1.40
N ASP A 93 9.79 -4.10 -2.29
CA ASP A 93 10.51 -2.96 -2.87
C ASP A 93 10.88 -1.92 -1.81
N GLY A 94 10.01 -1.70 -0.83
CA GLY A 94 10.25 -0.81 0.30
C GLY A 94 11.48 -1.23 1.11
N ILE A 95 11.55 -2.48 1.54
CA ILE A 95 12.69 -3.03 2.29
C ILE A 95 13.97 -2.97 1.44
N LYS A 96 13.88 -3.36 0.17
CA LYS A 96 15.01 -3.37 -0.76
C LYS A 96 15.60 -1.95 -0.96
N ASN A 97 14.73 -0.97 -1.16
CA ASN A 97 15.13 0.42 -1.33
C ASN A 97 15.69 1.03 -0.03
N ALA A 98 15.12 0.71 1.13
CA ALA A 98 15.64 1.12 2.42
C ALA A 98 17.05 0.53 2.68
N CYS A 99 17.23 -0.76 2.40
CA CYS A 99 18.55 -1.40 2.49
C CYS A 99 19.57 -0.71 1.58
N ALA A 100 19.21 -0.44 0.33
CA ALA A 100 20.09 0.26 -0.62
C ALA A 100 20.48 1.66 -0.13
N ALA A 101 19.53 2.41 0.44
CA ALA A 101 19.78 3.76 0.97
C ALA A 101 20.71 3.75 2.20
N LEU A 102 20.67 2.69 3.00
CA LEU A 102 21.49 2.52 4.21
C LEU A 102 22.80 1.75 3.96
N GLY A 103 23.04 1.27 2.74
CA GLY A 103 24.24 0.47 2.43
C GLY A 103 24.18 -0.96 2.96
N ILE A 104 22.98 -1.46 3.31
CA ILE A 104 22.72 -2.86 3.72
C ILE A 104 22.64 -3.73 2.47
N ASN A 105 23.31 -4.87 2.46
CA ASN A 105 23.20 -5.82 1.35
C ASN A 105 21.92 -6.64 1.48
N TYR A 106 20.90 -6.30 0.69
CA TYR A 106 19.60 -6.97 0.69
C TYR A 106 19.72 -8.48 0.51
N ASP A 107 20.53 -8.96 -0.45
CA ASP A 107 20.59 -10.38 -0.79
C ASP A 107 21.19 -11.27 0.32
N THR A 108 21.99 -10.70 1.22
CA THR A 108 22.65 -11.43 2.31
C THR A 108 22.07 -11.16 3.68
N ASN A 109 21.46 -9.99 3.87
CA ASN A 109 21.04 -9.53 5.19
C ASN A 109 19.52 -9.60 5.39
N VAL A 110 18.73 -9.86 4.33
CA VAL A 110 17.26 -9.93 4.43
C VAL A 110 16.77 -11.35 4.15
N THR A 111 15.90 -11.85 5.02
CA THR A 111 15.20 -13.12 4.85
C THR A 111 13.70 -12.87 4.76
N LEU A 112 13.08 -13.24 3.64
CA LEU A 112 11.64 -13.13 3.44
C LEU A 112 10.93 -14.47 3.69
N LYS A 113 9.76 -14.42 4.33
CA LYS A 113 8.80 -15.50 4.48
C LYS A 113 7.54 -15.11 3.71
N TYR A 114 7.19 -15.86 2.68
CA TYR A 114 6.05 -15.59 1.79
C TYR A 114 4.84 -16.45 2.12
N ASN A 115 3.65 -15.97 1.78
CA ASN A 115 2.40 -16.70 1.92
C ASN A 115 2.15 -17.17 3.36
N VAL A 116 2.45 -16.30 4.33
CA VAL A 116 2.25 -16.56 5.75
C VAL A 116 0.88 -16.01 6.16
N PRO A 117 -0.10 -16.87 6.45
CA PRO A 117 -1.44 -16.41 6.77
C PRO A 117 -1.51 -15.72 8.15
N GLU A 118 -2.60 -15.00 8.36
CA GLU A 118 -2.89 -14.28 9.62
C GLU A 118 -3.35 -15.25 10.73
N ASN A 119 -2.53 -16.24 11.04
CA ASN A 119 -2.79 -17.28 12.05
C ASN A 119 -1.50 -17.72 12.74
N GLU A 120 -1.50 -18.85 13.46
CA GLU A 120 -0.35 -19.40 14.20
C GLU A 120 0.91 -19.60 13.34
N GLU A 121 0.77 -19.79 12.03
CA GLU A 121 1.92 -19.90 11.11
C GLU A 121 2.74 -18.59 11.07
N CYS A 122 2.13 -17.45 11.38
CA CYS A 122 2.86 -16.18 11.52
C CYS A 122 3.77 -16.19 12.76
N TYR A 123 3.29 -16.75 13.91
CA TYR A 123 4.14 -16.94 15.09
C TYR A 123 5.32 -17.87 14.75
N ASP A 124 5.05 -19.01 14.12
CA ASP A 124 6.10 -19.96 13.75
C ASP A 124 7.15 -19.30 12.84
N ALA A 125 6.70 -18.51 11.85
CA ALA A 125 7.60 -17.76 10.96
C ALA A 125 8.43 -16.71 11.71
N ALA A 126 7.83 -15.98 12.65
CA ALA A 126 8.49 -14.96 13.46
C ALA A 126 9.54 -15.60 14.40
N ALA A 127 9.17 -16.70 15.07
CA ALA A 127 10.07 -17.47 15.94
C ALA A 127 11.25 -18.06 15.15
N ASP A 128 11.00 -18.67 13.99
CA ASP A 128 12.05 -19.18 13.08
C ASP A 128 13.08 -18.09 12.68
N LEU A 129 12.59 -16.88 12.38
CA LEU A 129 13.46 -15.76 12.01
C LEU A 129 14.28 -15.26 13.22
N ALA A 130 13.68 -15.19 14.40
CA ALA A 130 14.36 -14.81 15.64
C ALA A 130 15.42 -15.86 16.01
N ASP A 131 15.11 -17.16 15.96
CA ASP A 131 16.04 -18.28 16.18
C ASP A 131 17.19 -18.31 15.15
N ALA A 132 16.93 -17.86 13.92
CA ALA A 132 17.97 -17.65 12.89
C ALA A 132 18.87 -16.46 13.18
N GLY A 133 18.56 -15.69 14.22
CA GLY A 133 19.31 -14.53 14.70
C GLY A 133 19.00 -13.26 13.92
N CYS A 134 17.76 -13.07 13.44
CA CYS A 134 17.34 -11.77 12.96
C CYS A 134 17.26 -10.76 14.11
N ASP A 135 17.83 -9.59 13.90
CA ASP A 135 17.86 -8.50 14.88
C ASP A 135 16.54 -7.72 14.90
N ILE A 136 15.92 -7.60 13.73
CA ILE A 136 14.65 -6.92 13.50
C ILE A 136 13.78 -7.71 12.50
N ILE A 137 12.51 -7.87 12.81
CA ILE A 137 11.55 -8.66 12.01
C ILE A 137 10.32 -7.79 11.73
N PHE A 138 10.01 -7.60 10.46
CA PHE A 138 8.82 -6.90 9.99
C PHE A 138 7.72 -7.88 9.59
N SER A 139 6.46 -7.46 9.68
CA SER A 139 5.32 -8.15 9.06
C SER A 139 4.42 -7.14 8.38
N ASP A 140 3.78 -7.52 7.27
CA ASP A 140 3.05 -6.59 6.40
C ASP A 140 1.53 -6.61 6.59
N SER A 141 0.98 -7.47 7.43
CA SER A 141 -0.47 -7.58 7.58
C SER A 141 -0.97 -7.23 8.98
N TYR A 142 -2.15 -6.55 9.05
CA TYR A 142 -2.80 -6.20 10.30
C TYR A 142 -3.07 -7.42 11.19
N GLY A 143 -3.50 -8.55 10.63
CA GLY A 143 -3.77 -9.76 11.40
C GLY A 143 -2.52 -10.48 11.92
N HIS A 144 -1.33 -10.14 11.42
CA HIS A 144 -0.07 -10.67 11.94
C HIS A 144 0.28 -10.15 13.35
N GLN A 145 -0.22 -8.97 13.74
CA GLN A 145 0.19 -8.28 14.98
C GLN A 145 0.09 -9.14 16.25
N THR A 146 -0.96 -9.96 16.37
CA THR A 146 -1.16 -10.83 17.54
C THR A 146 -0.03 -11.85 17.67
N TYR A 147 0.36 -12.45 16.58
CA TYR A 147 1.40 -13.49 16.50
C TYR A 147 2.80 -12.88 16.60
N MET A 148 3.01 -11.69 16.04
CA MET A 148 4.22 -10.89 16.28
C MET A 148 4.38 -10.53 17.75
N GLY A 149 3.29 -10.18 18.44
CA GLY A 149 3.27 -9.92 19.89
C GLY A 149 3.61 -11.15 20.74
N GLN A 150 3.14 -12.34 20.34
CA GLN A 150 3.53 -13.59 20.99
C GLN A 150 5.04 -13.82 20.85
N ALA A 151 5.58 -13.73 19.64
CA ALA A 151 7.01 -13.87 19.39
C ALA A 151 7.83 -12.81 20.15
N ALA A 152 7.38 -11.55 20.16
CA ALA A 152 8.06 -10.48 20.90
C ALA A 152 8.16 -10.75 22.40
N SER A 153 7.18 -11.44 23.00
CA SER A 153 7.21 -11.81 24.41
C SER A 153 8.23 -12.92 24.73
N GLU A 154 8.56 -13.76 23.75
CA GLU A 154 9.49 -14.89 23.92
C GLU A 154 10.93 -14.56 23.47
N PHE A 155 11.09 -13.61 22.55
CA PHE A 155 12.39 -13.17 22.00
C PHE A 155 12.67 -11.71 22.35
N PRO A 156 13.03 -11.39 23.61
CA PRO A 156 13.15 -10.01 24.08
C PRO A 156 14.31 -9.23 23.44
N ASP A 157 15.29 -9.93 22.86
CA ASP A 157 16.46 -9.31 22.19
C ASP A 157 16.21 -8.99 20.71
N THR A 158 15.08 -9.43 20.14
CA THR A 158 14.68 -9.17 18.77
C THR A 158 13.59 -8.09 18.74
N ILE A 159 13.69 -7.15 17.79
CA ILE A 159 12.65 -6.14 17.55
C ILE A 159 11.63 -6.68 16.54
N PHE A 160 10.36 -6.58 16.87
CA PHE A 160 9.24 -6.96 16.01
C PHE A 160 8.46 -5.72 15.59
N VAL A 161 8.20 -5.56 14.29
CA VAL A 161 7.55 -4.39 13.71
C VAL A 161 6.37 -4.81 12.86
N ALA A 162 5.17 -4.49 13.29
CA ALA A 162 3.95 -4.76 12.54
C ALA A 162 3.60 -3.58 11.60
N CYS A 163 3.27 -3.87 10.38
CA CYS A 163 2.82 -2.90 9.37
C CYS A 163 1.40 -3.30 8.89
N THR A 164 0.36 -3.07 9.69
CA THR A 164 0.32 -2.33 10.94
C THR A 164 -0.33 -3.13 12.07
N GLY A 165 -0.59 -2.45 13.18
CA GLY A 165 -1.31 -3.01 14.32
C GLY A 165 -1.58 -1.93 15.37
N ASP A 166 -2.33 -2.30 16.41
CA ASP A 166 -2.60 -1.48 17.60
C ASP A 166 -2.12 -2.14 18.88
N LEU A 167 -1.67 -3.40 18.81
CA LEU A 167 -1.23 -4.17 19.95
C LEU A 167 0.05 -3.60 20.60
N ALA A 168 0.98 -3.03 19.83
CA ALA A 168 2.21 -2.48 20.37
C ALA A 168 1.94 -1.42 21.43
N ALA A 169 0.96 -0.53 21.21
CA ALA A 169 0.60 0.53 22.14
C ALA A 169 -0.01 0.03 23.44
N THR A 170 -0.66 -1.15 23.45
CA THR A 170 -1.41 -1.68 24.61
C THR A 170 -0.74 -2.86 25.30
N SER A 171 0.20 -3.56 24.64
CA SER A 171 0.81 -4.79 25.15
C SER A 171 1.81 -4.56 26.31
N GLY A 172 2.40 -3.39 26.40
CA GLY A 172 3.51 -3.11 27.30
C GLY A 172 4.86 -3.74 26.89
N LEU A 173 4.94 -4.36 25.71
CA LEU A 173 6.16 -4.91 25.16
C LEU A 173 7.03 -3.78 24.57
N THR A 174 8.29 -3.72 24.98
CA THR A 174 9.21 -2.67 24.52
C THR A 174 9.81 -2.94 23.13
N ASN A 175 9.80 -4.20 22.73
CA ASN A 175 10.33 -4.71 21.46
C ASN A 175 9.27 -5.00 20.40
N LEU A 176 8.00 -4.67 20.65
CA LEU A 176 6.92 -4.67 19.64
C LEU A 176 6.64 -3.24 19.20
N LYS A 177 6.63 -3.00 17.91
CA LYS A 177 6.44 -1.68 17.28
C LYS A 177 5.39 -1.77 16.18
N ASN A 178 4.73 -0.65 15.88
CA ASN A 178 3.85 -0.49 14.71
C ASN A 178 4.39 0.62 13.81
N ILE A 179 4.30 0.44 12.50
CA ILE A 179 4.55 1.50 11.53
C ILE A 179 3.44 1.47 10.47
N PHE A 180 2.95 2.65 10.06
CA PHE A 180 2.01 2.75 8.94
C PHE A 180 2.03 4.15 8.34
N PRO A 181 1.89 4.30 7.01
CA PRO A 181 1.86 5.64 6.39
C PRO A 181 0.45 6.24 6.44
N TYR A 182 0.35 7.58 6.27
CA TYR A 182 -0.91 8.29 6.12
C TYR A 182 -1.55 7.99 4.76
N THR A 183 -1.98 6.75 4.56
CA THR A 183 -2.53 6.26 3.28
C THR A 183 -3.72 7.10 2.79
N TYR A 184 -4.50 7.69 3.70
CA TYR A 184 -5.63 8.56 3.36
C TYR A 184 -5.23 9.77 2.50
N GLU A 185 -3.99 10.27 2.59
CA GLU A 185 -3.53 11.41 1.80
C GLU A 185 -3.49 11.06 0.30
N SER A 186 -2.84 9.97 -0.07
CA SER A 186 -2.80 9.53 -1.48
C SER A 186 -4.17 9.05 -1.97
N ARG A 187 -5.04 8.53 -1.07
CA ARG A 187 -6.43 8.23 -1.40
C ARG A 187 -7.22 9.49 -1.77
N TYR A 188 -7.07 10.56 -0.97
CA TYR A 188 -7.69 11.84 -1.27
C TYR A 188 -7.21 12.40 -2.63
N VAL A 189 -5.91 12.44 -2.86
CA VAL A 189 -5.35 12.97 -4.11
C VAL A 189 -5.76 12.12 -5.31
N SER A 190 -5.78 10.79 -5.18
CA SER A 190 -6.32 9.92 -6.23
C SER A 190 -7.82 10.14 -6.45
N GLY A 191 -8.55 10.52 -5.40
CA GLY A 191 -9.93 10.99 -5.48
C GLY A 191 -10.07 12.29 -6.27
N VAL A 192 -9.14 13.24 -6.10
CA VAL A 192 -9.10 14.48 -6.94
C VAL A 192 -8.94 14.12 -8.41
N VAL A 193 -8.05 13.18 -8.76
CA VAL A 193 -7.89 12.69 -10.15
C VAL A 193 -9.20 12.10 -10.68
N ALA A 194 -9.87 11.28 -9.89
CA ALA A 194 -11.16 10.70 -10.22
C ALA A 194 -12.25 11.78 -10.39
N GLY A 195 -12.28 12.77 -9.51
CA GLY A 195 -13.21 13.91 -9.55
C GLY A 195 -13.04 14.75 -10.82
N MET A 196 -11.81 15.01 -11.26
CA MET A 196 -11.52 15.70 -12.51
C MET A 196 -12.09 14.93 -13.72
N LYS A 197 -11.92 13.60 -13.77
CA LYS A 197 -12.51 12.77 -14.82
C LYS A 197 -14.03 12.74 -14.76
N LEU A 198 -14.58 12.62 -13.54
CA LEU A 198 -16.02 12.62 -13.34
C LEU A 198 -16.66 13.93 -13.80
N LYS A 199 -16.02 15.07 -13.50
CA LYS A 199 -16.43 16.39 -13.96
C LYS A 199 -16.39 16.49 -15.50
N GLU A 200 -15.33 16.02 -16.15
CA GLU A 200 -15.24 15.98 -17.63
C GLU A 200 -16.42 15.21 -18.24
N LEU A 201 -16.78 14.05 -17.68
CA LEU A 201 -17.88 13.22 -18.18
C LEU A 201 -19.26 13.90 -17.99
N LEU A 202 -19.45 14.61 -16.87
CA LEU A 202 -20.67 15.40 -16.61
C LEU A 202 -20.75 16.60 -17.55
N ASP A 203 -19.70 17.38 -17.71
CA ASP A 203 -19.66 18.56 -18.57
C ASP A 203 -19.89 18.20 -20.06
N ALA A 204 -19.40 17.03 -20.47
CA ALA A 204 -19.65 16.48 -21.82
C ALA A 204 -21.07 15.90 -21.99
N GLY A 205 -21.84 15.79 -20.92
CA GLY A 205 -23.15 15.14 -20.95
C GLY A 205 -23.08 13.62 -21.23
N THR A 206 -21.92 13.01 -21.04
CA THR A 206 -21.73 11.56 -21.19
C THR A 206 -22.43 10.79 -20.07
N ILE A 207 -22.45 11.38 -18.89
CA ILE A 207 -23.19 10.90 -17.71
C ILE A 207 -24.04 12.02 -17.14
N THR A 208 -25.03 11.66 -16.31
CA THR A 208 -25.89 12.62 -15.60
C THR A 208 -25.87 12.41 -14.09
N ASP A 209 -25.30 11.30 -13.62
CA ASP A 209 -25.20 10.94 -12.22
C ASP A 209 -23.71 10.74 -11.87
N PRO A 210 -23.17 11.50 -10.90
CA PRO A 210 -21.76 11.39 -10.48
C PRO A 210 -21.55 10.17 -9.55
N TYR A 211 -21.84 8.98 -10.04
CA TYR A 211 -21.84 7.75 -9.29
C TYR A 211 -20.53 6.99 -9.45
N VAL A 212 -19.89 6.71 -8.33
CA VAL A 212 -18.61 6.00 -8.28
C VAL A 212 -18.72 4.73 -7.45
N GLY A 213 -17.82 3.79 -7.63
CA GLY A 213 -17.77 2.54 -6.89
C GLY A 213 -16.42 2.35 -6.22
N TYR A 214 -16.38 1.54 -5.18
CA TYR A 214 -15.14 1.18 -4.50
C TYR A 214 -15.13 -0.30 -4.11
N VAL A 215 -14.07 -0.99 -4.50
CA VAL A 215 -13.84 -2.40 -4.13
C VAL A 215 -13.00 -2.43 -2.87
N GLY A 216 -13.65 -2.69 -1.73
CA GLY A 216 -13.02 -2.82 -0.42
C GLY A 216 -12.61 -4.26 -0.12
N ALA A 217 -11.58 -4.44 0.72
CA ALA A 217 -11.21 -5.76 1.24
C ALA A 217 -12.10 -6.15 2.42
N TYR A 218 -11.98 -5.43 3.53
CA TYR A 218 -12.74 -5.64 4.77
C TYR A 218 -13.27 -4.32 5.32
N PRO A 219 -14.32 -4.33 6.17
CA PRO A 219 -14.86 -3.11 6.79
C PRO A 219 -13.99 -2.61 7.97
N TYR A 220 -12.67 -2.72 7.87
CA TYR A 220 -11.74 -2.21 8.86
C TYR A 220 -11.54 -0.69 8.71
N ALA A 221 -11.12 -0.03 9.80
CA ALA A 221 -10.94 1.43 9.80
C ALA A 221 -10.00 1.93 8.69
N GLU A 222 -8.95 1.19 8.37
CA GLU A 222 -8.03 1.48 7.27
C GLU A 222 -8.76 1.58 5.92
N VAL A 223 -9.65 0.63 5.62
CA VAL A 223 -10.41 0.60 4.37
C VAL A 223 -11.48 1.69 4.35
N VAL A 224 -12.14 1.91 5.51
CA VAL A 224 -13.14 2.97 5.69
C VAL A 224 -12.53 4.35 5.52
N SER A 225 -11.40 4.61 6.17
CA SER A 225 -10.60 5.81 5.99
C SER A 225 -10.24 6.02 4.51
N GLY A 226 -9.74 4.95 3.86
CA GLY A 226 -9.30 4.99 2.47
C GLY A 226 -10.41 5.38 1.49
N TYR A 227 -11.56 4.69 1.51
CA TYR A 227 -12.63 5.04 0.59
C TYR A 227 -13.32 6.37 0.94
N THR A 228 -13.35 6.73 2.22
CA THR A 228 -13.89 8.04 2.63
C THR A 228 -13.01 9.18 2.11
N ALA A 229 -11.68 9.08 2.29
CA ALA A 229 -10.73 10.04 1.74
C ALA A 229 -10.83 10.15 0.22
N PHE A 230 -10.99 9.02 -0.47
CA PHE A 230 -11.20 8.98 -1.92
C PHE A 230 -12.48 9.74 -2.34
N LEU A 231 -13.62 9.49 -1.68
CA LEU A 231 -14.83 10.23 -1.97
C LEU A 231 -14.71 11.72 -1.67
N LEU A 232 -14.09 12.10 -0.55
CA LEU A 232 -13.87 13.52 -0.19
C LEU A 232 -12.98 14.21 -1.22
N GLY A 233 -11.98 13.52 -1.77
CA GLY A 233 -11.19 14.01 -2.89
C GLY A 233 -12.02 14.24 -4.14
N ILE A 234 -12.91 13.32 -4.50
CA ILE A 234 -13.86 13.48 -5.60
C ILE A 234 -14.80 14.66 -5.35
N GLN A 235 -15.38 14.76 -4.15
CA GLN A 235 -16.33 15.80 -3.77
C GLN A 235 -15.70 17.18 -3.71
N SER A 236 -14.40 17.30 -3.57
CA SER A 236 -13.69 18.58 -3.69
C SER A 236 -13.81 19.19 -5.10
N ILE A 237 -14.09 18.34 -6.11
CA ILE A 237 -14.27 18.73 -7.52
C ILE A 237 -15.74 18.63 -7.96
N VAL A 238 -16.45 17.58 -7.53
CA VAL A 238 -17.86 17.28 -7.85
C VAL A 238 -18.61 17.04 -6.53
N PRO A 239 -19.12 18.11 -5.87
CA PRO A 239 -19.69 18.01 -4.52
C PRO A 239 -20.87 17.04 -4.36
N GLU A 240 -21.61 16.80 -5.43
CA GLU A 240 -22.77 15.88 -5.45
C GLU A 240 -22.40 14.42 -5.70
N ALA A 241 -21.11 14.08 -5.84
CA ALA A 241 -20.66 12.72 -6.06
C ALA A 241 -21.04 11.81 -4.88
N HIS A 242 -21.46 10.59 -5.20
CA HIS A 242 -21.79 9.55 -4.24
C HIS A 242 -21.19 8.20 -4.64
N MET A 243 -21.09 7.28 -3.67
CA MET A 243 -20.32 6.06 -3.83
C MET A 243 -21.00 4.84 -3.23
N ASP A 244 -20.92 3.71 -3.96
CA ASP A 244 -21.16 2.38 -3.41
C ASP A 244 -19.84 1.67 -3.10
N VAL A 245 -19.81 0.98 -1.97
CA VAL A 245 -18.67 0.14 -1.56
C VAL A 245 -19.12 -1.31 -1.55
N GLN A 246 -18.34 -2.17 -2.23
CA GLN A 246 -18.53 -3.61 -2.25
C GLN A 246 -17.30 -4.30 -1.64
N TYR A 247 -17.46 -5.02 -0.52
CA TYR A 247 -16.38 -5.77 0.11
C TYR A 247 -16.20 -7.15 -0.52
N THR A 248 -14.95 -7.56 -0.67
CA THR A 248 -14.56 -8.90 -1.13
C THR A 248 -14.41 -9.90 0.02
N ASN A 249 -14.25 -9.40 1.26
CA ASN A 249 -13.86 -10.17 2.42
C ASN A 249 -12.56 -10.96 2.19
N SER A 250 -11.61 -10.33 1.51
CA SER A 250 -10.27 -10.83 1.24
C SER A 250 -9.37 -9.63 0.91
N TRP A 251 -8.11 -9.67 1.35
CA TRP A 251 -7.10 -8.70 0.91
C TRP A 251 -6.76 -8.90 -0.58
N TYR A 252 -6.57 -10.14 -0.99
CA TYR A 252 -6.21 -10.49 -2.38
C TYR A 252 -7.10 -11.61 -2.90
N ASP A 253 -7.96 -11.31 -3.87
CA ASP A 253 -8.77 -12.29 -4.60
C ASP A 253 -9.14 -11.71 -5.97
N PRO A 254 -8.33 -11.94 -7.02
CA PRO A 254 -8.57 -11.36 -8.35
C PRO A 254 -9.96 -11.64 -8.93
N VAL A 255 -10.54 -12.78 -8.56
CA VAL A 255 -11.88 -13.17 -9.06
C VAL A 255 -12.96 -12.35 -8.37
N LYS A 256 -12.95 -12.31 -7.02
CA LYS A 256 -13.93 -11.52 -6.26
C LYS A 256 -13.81 -10.03 -6.54
N GLU A 257 -12.60 -9.51 -6.69
CA GLU A 257 -12.37 -8.10 -7.02
C GLU A 257 -12.92 -7.75 -8.41
N SER A 258 -12.70 -8.62 -9.40
CA SER A 258 -13.28 -8.47 -10.75
C SER A 258 -14.80 -8.54 -10.74
N GLU A 259 -15.38 -9.46 -9.95
CA GLU A 259 -16.84 -9.59 -9.78
C GLU A 259 -17.44 -8.36 -9.08
N ALA A 260 -16.79 -7.85 -8.02
CA ALA A 260 -17.23 -6.66 -7.31
C ALA A 260 -17.17 -5.42 -8.21
N ALA A 261 -16.08 -5.19 -8.95
CA ALA A 261 -15.98 -4.10 -9.92
C ALA A 261 -17.06 -4.19 -11.00
N SER A 262 -17.31 -5.40 -11.52
CA SER A 262 -18.35 -5.64 -12.53
C SER A 262 -19.76 -5.36 -11.98
N ALA A 263 -20.03 -5.75 -10.73
CA ALA A 263 -21.30 -5.47 -10.06
C ALA A 263 -21.50 -3.96 -9.87
N LEU A 264 -20.49 -3.22 -9.42
CA LEU A 264 -20.53 -1.77 -9.26
C LEU A 264 -20.77 -1.06 -10.59
N MET A 265 -20.07 -1.44 -11.66
CA MET A 265 -20.34 -0.92 -13.02
C MET A 265 -21.75 -1.25 -13.49
N GLY A 266 -22.26 -2.43 -13.19
CA GLY A 266 -23.65 -2.85 -13.46
C GLY A 266 -24.71 -2.01 -12.73
N ARG A 267 -24.35 -1.35 -11.62
CA ARG A 267 -25.19 -0.40 -10.88
C ARG A 267 -25.13 1.02 -11.44
N GLY A 268 -24.20 1.29 -12.34
CA GLY A 268 -24.01 2.59 -12.98
C GLY A 268 -22.80 3.36 -12.50
N CYS A 269 -21.93 2.78 -11.67
CA CYS A 269 -20.67 3.40 -11.27
C CYS A 269 -19.73 3.55 -12.48
N VAL A 270 -19.21 4.75 -12.70
CA VAL A 270 -18.37 5.07 -13.86
C VAL A 270 -16.88 5.19 -13.53
N ILE A 271 -16.55 5.29 -12.24
CA ILE A 271 -15.16 5.23 -11.76
C ILE A 271 -15.13 4.23 -10.62
N ILE A 272 -14.19 3.29 -10.66
CA ILE A 272 -14.01 2.26 -9.65
C ILE A 272 -12.66 2.45 -8.96
N GLY A 273 -12.69 2.78 -7.66
CA GLY A 273 -11.52 2.73 -6.76
C GLY A 273 -11.36 1.34 -6.15
N GLN A 274 -10.22 1.06 -5.56
CA GLN A 274 -9.98 -0.20 -4.85
C GLN A 274 -9.11 -0.03 -3.61
N HIS A 275 -9.31 -0.94 -2.65
CA HIS A 275 -8.47 -1.15 -1.47
C HIS A 275 -8.14 -2.64 -1.29
N ALA A 276 -8.53 -3.47 -2.23
CA ALA A 276 -8.06 -4.84 -2.37
C ALA A 276 -6.81 -4.86 -3.27
N ASP A 277 -5.96 -5.89 -3.14
CA ASP A 277 -4.55 -5.82 -3.53
C ASP A 277 -4.24 -6.40 -4.90
N SER A 278 -5.27 -6.96 -5.60
CA SER A 278 -5.04 -7.61 -6.88
C SER A 278 -5.28 -6.69 -8.08
N THR A 279 -4.94 -7.19 -9.25
CA THR A 279 -5.23 -6.54 -10.53
C THR A 279 -6.64 -6.84 -11.06
N GLY A 280 -7.49 -7.53 -10.27
CA GLY A 280 -8.81 -8.00 -10.70
C GLY A 280 -9.76 -6.86 -11.05
N ALA A 281 -9.88 -5.86 -10.18
CA ALA A 281 -10.77 -4.72 -10.40
C ALA A 281 -10.36 -3.87 -11.61
N PRO A 282 -9.10 -3.37 -11.74
CA PRO A 282 -8.71 -2.60 -12.93
C PRO A 282 -8.78 -3.40 -14.22
N SER A 283 -8.51 -4.71 -14.21
CA SER A 283 -8.66 -5.57 -15.39
C SER A 283 -10.13 -5.66 -15.86
N ALA A 284 -11.07 -5.78 -14.92
CA ALA A 284 -12.50 -5.79 -15.24
C ALA A 284 -12.96 -4.46 -15.81
N VAL A 285 -12.48 -3.34 -15.28
CA VAL A 285 -12.80 -2.00 -15.76
C VAL A 285 -12.21 -1.76 -17.16
N GLN A 286 -10.99 -2.21 -17.43
CA GLN A 286 -10.38 -2.15 -18.76
C GLN A 286 -11.22 -2.92 -19.79
N ALA A 287 -11.61 -4.15 -19.47
CA ALA A 287 -12.44 -4.98 -20.36
C ALA A 287 -13.83 -4.35 -20.61
N ALA A 288 -14.42 -3.72 -19.59
CA ALA A 288 -15.69 -3.00 -19.73
C ALA A 288 -15.54 -1.79 -20.66
N LEU A 289 -14.48 -1.00 -20.52
CA LEU A 289 -14.20 0.15 -21.38
C LEU A 289 -14.00 -0.29 -22.85
N GLU A 290 -13.23 -1.35 -23.09
CA GLU A 290 -13.01 -1.93 -24.42
C GLU A 290 -14.32 -2.44 -25.06
N SER A 291 -15.27 -2.87 -24.25
CA SER A 291 -16.60 -3.29 -24.70
C SER A 291 -17.57 -2.14 -24.95
N GLY A 292 -17.13 -0.89 -24.72
CA GLY A 292 -17.90 0.33 -24.94
C GLY A 292 -18.67 0.85 -23.73
N THR A 293 -18.43 0.30 -22.55
CA THR A 293 -18.96 0.84 -21.28
C THR A 293 -18.09 2.02 -20.83
N VAL A 294 -18.67 3.13 -20.42
CA VAL A 294 -17.95 4.25 -19.82
C VAL A 294 -17.52 3.84 -18.41
N ALA A 295 -16.26 3.48 -18.25
CA ALA A 295 -15.71 3.04 -16.99
C ALA A 295 -14.20 3.35 -16.89
N TYR A 296 -13.77 3.83 -15.71
CA TYR A 296 -12.38 4.14 -15.41
C TYR A 296 -12.00 3.58 -14.03
N SER A 297 -10.72 3.40 -13.77
CA SER A 297 -10.26 2.84 -12.49
C SER A 297 -9.23 3.73 -11.82
N VAL A 298 -9.19 3.67 -10.49
CA VAL A 298 -8.12 4.18 -9.64
C VAL A 298 -7.57 3.00 -8.85
N GLY A 299 -6.30 2.70 -9.07
CA GLY A 299 -5.62 1.55 -8.50
C GLY A 299 -5.05 1.77 -7.11
N TYR A 300 -4.35 0.75 -6.59
CA TYR A 300 -3.72 0.75 -5.29
C TYR A 300 -2.38 0.03 -5.30
N ASN A 301 -1.47 0.46 -4.43
CA ASN A 301 -0.12 -0.06 -4.15
C ASN A 301 0.86 0.06 -5.32
N ILE A 302 0.54 -0.53 -6.46
CA ILE A 302 1.40 -0.54 -7.66
C ILE A 302 0.78 0.29 -8.78
N ASP A 303 1.58 0.62 -9.79
CA ASP A 303 1.10 1.30 -10.99
C ASP A 303 0.22 0.37 -11.84
N MET A 304 -1.08 0.63 -11.88
CA MET A 304 -2.06 -0.13 -12.66
C MET A 304 -2.19 0.31 -14.11
N LEU A 305 -1.40 1.29 -14.59
CA LEU A 305 -1.42 1.72 -15.99
C LEU A 305 -0.99 0.61 -16.95
N SER A 306 -0.12 -0.31 -16.51
CA SER A 306 0.27 -1.47 -17.31
C SER A 306 -0.83 -2.53 -17.41
N VAL A 307 -1.72 -2.60 -16.41
CA VAL A 307 -2.83 -3.54 -16.32
C VAL A 307 -4.05 -3.03 -17.07
N ALA A 308 -4.34 -1.74 -16.93
CA ALA A 308 -5.52 -1.09 -17.52
C ALA A 308 -5.13 0.19 -18.27
N PRO A 309 -4.40 0.07 -19.42
CA PRO A 309 -3.75 1.20 -20.07
C PRO A 309 -4.70 2.27 -20.61
N ASP A 310 -5.97 1.94 -20.79
CA ASP A 310 -7.01 2.86 -21.25
C ASP A 310 -7.93 3.31 -20.13
N ALA A 311 -8.11 2.48 -19.10
CA ALA A 311 -9.08 2.71 -18.04
C ALA A 311 -8.46 3.29 -16.76
N ALA A 312 -7.20 2.93 -16.42
CA ALA A 312 -6.57 3.43 -15.21
C ALA A 312 -6.25 4.93 -15.32
N LEU A 313 -6.67 5.68 -14.30
CA LEU A 313 -6.39 7.11 -14.17
C LEU A 313 -5.09 7.34 -13.39
N THR A 314 -4.90 6.64 -12.31
CA THR A 314 -3.73 6.64 -11.44
C THR A 314 -3.86 5.50 -10.42
N SER A 315 -2.87 5.34 -9.53
CA SER A 315 -2.94 4.46 -8.35
C SER A 315 -2.47 5.22 -7.11
N SER A 316 -3.19 5.08 -6.00
CA SER A 316 -2.73 5.50 -4.66
C SER A 316 -1.57 4.60 -4.22
N GLN A 317 -0.47 5.16 -3.74
CA GLN A 317 0.73 4.39 -3.43
C GLN A 317 1.37 4.80 -2.10
N ASN A 318 1.74 3.80 -1.31
CA ASN A 318 2.57 3.94 -0.13
C ASN A 318 4.05 3.81 -0.51
N VAL A 319 4.89 4.70 -0.04
CA VAL A 319 6.35 4.65 -0.23
C VAL A 319 6.97 4.01 1.01
N TRP A 320 6.83 2.70 1.13
CA TRP A 320 7.26 1.92 2.28
C TRP A 320 8.74 2.08 2.65
N SER A 321 9.59 2.38 1.66
CA SER A 321 11.02 2.59 1.89
C SER A 321 11.31 3.71 2.90
N VAL A 322 10.45 4.71 3.00
CA VAL A 322 10.59 5.81 3.97
C VAL A 322 10.46 5.30 5.40
N LEU A 323 9.43 4.50 5.67
CA LEU A 323 9.18 3.93 7.00
C LEU A 323 10.24 2.88 7.38
N TYR A 324 10.57 1.99 6.46
CA TYR A 324 11.62 0.99 6.68
C TYR A 324 12.98 1.64 6.92
N GLN A 325 13.35 2.65 6.10
CA GLN A 325 14.60 3.37 6.27
C GLN A 325 14.67 4.08 7.62
N ALA A 326 13.61 4.81 8.01
CA ALA A 326 13.54 5.50 9.28
C ALA A 326 13.67 4.54 10.48
N THR A 327 13.00 3.39 10.41
CA THR A 327 13.04 2.37 11.47
C THR A 327 14.42 1.73 11.57
N LEU A 328 14.98 1.29 10.43
CA LEU A 328 16.32 0.67 10.38
C LEU A 328 17.42 1.65 10.76
N GLN A 329 17.31 2.92 10.38
CA GLN A 329 18.27 3.95 10.74
C GLN A 329 18.31 4.18 12.25
N LYS A 330 17.15 4.25 12.90
CA LYS A 330 17.07 4.34 14.37
C LYS A 330 17.64 3.11 15.04
N PHE A 331 17.30 1.92 14.55
CA PHE A 331 17.83 0.66 15.07
C PHE A 331 19.35 0.63 15.01
N LEU A 332 19.95 0.90 13.85
CA LEU A 332 21.41 0.93 13.67
C LEU A 332 22.09 2.02 14.51
N GLY A 333 21.45 3.18 14.65
CA GLY A 333 21.95 4.29 15.47
C GLY A 333 21.80 4.07 16.99
N GLY A 334 21.19 2.96 17.43
CA GLY A 334 20.87 2.71 18.86
C GLY A 334 19.89 3.73 19.42
N GLU A 335 19.11 4.37 18.55
CA GLU A 335 18.04 5.28 18.94
C GLU A 335 16.77 4.49 19.28
N GLU A 336 15.94 5.07 20.13
CA GLU A 336 14.64 4.47 20.43
C GLU A 336 13.74 4.48 19.19
N ILE A 337 13.26 3.29 18.78
CA ILE A 337 12.21 3.16 17.77
C ILE A 337 10.88 3.50 18.47
N PRO A 338 10.10 4.47 17.99
CA PRO A 338 8.78 4.76 18.55
C PRO A 338 7.89 3.51 18.61
N THR A 339 7.04 3.42 19.63
CA THR A 339 6.05 2.33 19.71
C THR A 339 5.11 2.32 18.52
N ASP A 340 4.64 3.51 18.12
CA ASP A 340 3.89 3.76 16.90
C ASP A 340 4.61 4.83 16.08
N TYR A 341 4.80 4.58 14.79
CA TYR A 341 5.39 5.53 13.87
C TYR A 341 4.52 5.65 12.61
N ALA A 342 4.10 6.86 12.32
CA ALA A 342 3.36 7.18 11.12
C ALA A 342 3.94 8.42 10.46
N CYS A 343 3.88 8.49 9.13
CA CYS A 343 4.31 9.65 8.35
C CYS A 343 3.56 9.71 7.00
N GLY A 344 3.57 10.87 6.38
CA GLY A 344 2.76 11.17 5.21
C GLY A 344 3.55 11.68 4.00
N TYR A 345 2.85 12.41 3.15
CA TYR A 345 3.41 13.02 1.96
C TYR A 345 4.55 14.00 2.28
N ALA A 346 4.41 14.79 3.34
CA ALA A 346 5.46 15.74 3.75
C ALA A 346 6.81 15.05 4.03
N ASP A 347 6.78 13.78 4.43
CA ASP A 347 7.95 12.93 4.69
C ASP A 347 8.35 12.10 3.47
N GLY A 348 7.59 12.17 2.37
CA GLY A 348 7.78 11.36 1.18
C GLY A 348 7.19 9.95 1.26
N ALA A 349 6.35 9.66 2.27
CA ALA A 349 5.78 8.32 2.47
C ALA A 349 4.51 8.06 1.64
N GLN A 350 3.96 9.08 0.98
CA GLN A 350 2.77 8.98 0.13
C GLN A 350 3.02 9.53 -1.27
N THR A 351 2.43 8.89 -2.27
CA THR A 351 2.44 9.34 -3.67
C THR A 351 1.24 8.77 -4.44
N ILE A 352 1.08 9.20 -5.67
CA ILE A 352 0.25 8.50 -6.67
C ILE A 352 1.13 8.08 -7.85
N SER A 353 0.74 7.05 -8.59
CA SER A 353 1.41 6.68 -9.85
C SER A 353 1.26 7.80 -10.90
N ALA A 354 1.96 7.67 -12.00
CA ALA A 354 1.78 8.58 -13.14
C ALA A 354 0.30 8.70 -13.54
N LEU A 355 -0.09 9.85 -14.07
CA LEU A 355 -1.44 10.05 -14.59
C LEU A 355 -1.63 9.26 -15.90
N GLY A 356 -2.72 8.51 -15.97
CA GLY A 356 -3.12 7.76 -17.15
C GLY A 356 -3.54 8.68 -18.30
N LYS A 357 -3.46 8.16 -19.54
CA LYS A 357 -3.80 8.93 -20.75
C LYS A 357 -5.27 9.37 -20.83
N SER A 358 -6.13 8.78 -20.02
CA SER A 358 -7.55 9.09 -19.93
C SER A 358 -7.90 10.13 -18.87
N CYS A 359 -6.90 10.67 -18.14
CA CYS A 359 -7.12 11.78 -17.22
C CYS A 359 -7.63 13.03 -17.96
N ALA A 360 -8.46 13.81 -17.29
CA ALA A 360 -8.99 15.06 -17.82
C ALA A 360 -7.89 16.15 -17.91
N GLU A 361 -8.10 17.14 -18.76
CA GLU A 361 -7.24 18.33 -18.82
C GLU A 361 -7.25 19.07 -17.47
N GLY A 362 -6.09 19.55 -17.01
CA GLY A 362 -5.95 20.27 -15.74
C GLY A 362 -5.83 19.35 -14.51
N THR A 363 -5.79 18.02 -14.71
CA THR A 363 -5.67 17.06 -13.59
C THR A 363 -4.35 17.22 -12.84
N GLN A 364 -3.22 17.46 -13.54
CA GLN A 364 -1.92 17.62 -12.89
C GLN A 364 -1.90 18.84 -11.94
N GLU A 365 -2.46 19.96 -12.39
CA GLU A 365 -2.53 21.17 -11.59
C GLU A 365 -3.42 20.98 -10.34
N ALA A 366 -4.51 20.21 -10.45
CA ALA A 366 -5.36 19.86 -9.31
C ALA A 366 -4.64 18.95 -8.31
N VAL A 367 -3.88 17.98 -8.79
CA VAL A 367 -3.03 17.08 -7.99
C VAL A 367 -1.95 17.88 -7.26
N ASP A 368 -1.24 18.77 -7.97
CA ASP A 368 -0.17 19.58 -7.38
C ASP A 368 -0.71 20.50 -6.28
N ALA A 369 -1.91 21.09 -6.50
CA ALA A 369 -2.58 21.91 -5.49
C ALA A 369 -3.00 21.12 -4.25
N ALA A 370 -3.52 19.88 -4.43
CA ALA A 370 -3.89 19.03 -3.32
C ALA A 370 -2.66 18.61 -2.48
N TRP A 371 -1.58 18.19 -3.14
CA TRP A 371 -0.34 17.87 -2.45
C TRP A 371 0.27 19.08 -1.72
N ALA A 372 0.24 20.25 -2.33
CA ALA A 372 0.72 21.46 -1.67
C ALA A 372 -0.09 21.78 -0.41
N GLY A 373 -1.42 21.67 -0.46
CA GLY A 373 -2.29 21.89 0.68
C GLY A 373 -2.11 20.88 1.82
N LEU A 374 -1.84 19.63 1.49
CA LEU A 374 -1.47 18.59 2.48
C LEU A 374 -0.11 18.90 3.13
N ALA A 375 0.89 19.29 2.33
CA ALA A 375 2.24 19.56 2.81
C ALA A 375 2.33 20.80 3.70
N ASP A 376 1.54 21.84 3.42
CA ASP A 376 1.55 23.10 4.19
C ASP A 376 0.48 23.14 5.29
N GLY A 377 -0.35 22.08 5.43
CA GLY A 377 -1.39 21.95 6.43
C GLY A 377 -2.60 22.84 6.21
N THR A 378 -2.82 23.37 5.00
CA THR A 378 -4.03 24.14 4.65
C THR A 378 -5.18 23.23 4.17
N LEU A 379 -4.89 21.98 3.85
CA LEU A 379 -5.86 20.95 3.51
C LEU A 379 -5.84 19.84 4.55
N HIS A 380 -6.98 19.65 5.20
CA HIS A 380 -7.23 18.52 6.10
C HIS A 380 -8.27 17.61 5.46
N VAL A 381 -7.88 16.35 5.18
CA VAL A 381 -8.75 15.40 4.46
C VAL A 381 -10.06 15.18 5.21
N PHE A 382 -9.98 15.01 6.52
CA PHE A 382 -11.14 14.73 7.37
C PHE A 382 -11.59 15.98 8.16
N ASP A 383 -11.67 17.13 7.48
CA ASP A 383 -12.33 18.34 7.99
C ASP A 383 -13.82 18.05 8.21
N THR A 384 -14.27 18.04 9.47
CA THR A 384 -15.62 17.63 9.86
C THR A 384 -16.70 18.57 9.31
N SER A 385 -16.35 19.75 8.81
CA SER A 385 -17.27 20.65 8.12
C SER A 385 -17.55 20.24 6.67
N LYS A 386 -16.81 19.28 6.11
CA LYS A 386 -16.90 18.84 4.70
C LYS A 386 -17.78 17.63 4.49
N PHE A 387 -18.15 16.95 5.57
CA PHE A 387 -19.00 15.74 5.51
C PHE A 387 -20.02 15.73 6.65
N THR A 388 -21.04 14.93 6.49
CA THR A 388 -22.05 14.68 7.51
C THR A 388 -22.19 13.18 7.76
N CYS A 389 -22.69 12.84 8.95
CA CYS A 389 -23.02 11.49 9.34
C CYS A 389 -24.43 11.46 9.93
N GLN A 390 -25.11 10.33 9.76
CA GLN A 390 -26.32 10.05 10.55
C GLN A 390 -25.92 9.90 12.03
N PRO A 391 -26.78 10.27 13.00
CA PRO A 391 -26.48 10.07 14.41
C PRO A 391 -26.14 8.60 14.71
N ALA A 392 -25.02 8.35 15.41
CA ALA A 392 -24.64 7.02 15.84
C ALA A 392 -25.67 6.44 16.82
N THR A 393 -26.02 5.17 16.67
CA THR A 393 -26.94 4.46 17.55
C THR A 393 -26.23 3.73 18.69
N ASP A 394 -24.93 3.51 18.57
CA ASP A 394 -24.06 2.81 19.51
C ASP A 394 -23.21 3.74 20.37
N GLY A 395 -23.27 5.05 20.11
CA GLY A 395 -22.50 6.06 20.83
C GLY A 395 -21.07 6.23 20.34
N SER A 396 -20.67 5.58 19.24
CA SER A 396 -19.32 5.65 18.68
C SER A 396 -18.90 7.06 18.22
N TYR A 397 -19.85 7.96 17.98
CA TYR A 397 -19.63 9.37 17.70
C TYR A 397 -20.87 10.21 17.97
N THR A 398 -20.69 11.52 18.03
CA THR A 398 -21.77 12.51 18.17
C THR A 398 -21.79 13.48 17.00
N VAL A 399 -22.97 13.97 16.63
CA VAL A 399 -23.14 14.96 15.57
C VAL A 399 -23.90 16.19 16.07
N ASP A 400 -23.69 17.32 15.42
CA ASP A 400 -24.48 18.54 15.63
C ASP A 400 -25.85 18.47 14.92
N GLU A 401 -26.64 19.55 14.97
CA GLU A 401 -27.95 19.67 14.34
C GLU A 401 -27.92 19.57 12.80
N ASN A 402 -26.75 19.76 12.18
CA ASN A 402 -26.52 19.70 10.74
C ASN A 402 -25.92 18.34 10.31
N GLY A 403 -25.62 17.45 11.25
CA GLY A 403 -25.03 16.15 10.99
C GLY A 403 -23.49 16.16 10.96
N HIS A 404 -22.82 17.29 11.28
CA HIS A 404 -21.36 17.33 11.37
C HIS A 404 -20.89 16.67 12.65
N VAL A 405 -19.83 15.84 12.54
CA VAL A 405 -19.29 15.09 13.66
C VAL A 405 -18.56 16.04 14.61
N THR A 406 -18.90 15.96 15.90
CA THR A 406 -18.35 16.82 16.95
C THR A 406 -17.45 16.07 17.93
N GLN A 407 -17.64 14.74 18.09
CA GLN A 407 -16.81 13.84 18.86
C GLN A 407 -16.80 12.47 18.19
N ALA A 408 -15.70 11.76 18.27
CA ALA A 408 -15.59 10.39 17.77
C ALA A 408 -14.69 9.56 18.70
N PHE A 409 -15.07 8.31 18.96
CA PHE A 409 -14.45 7.41 19.92
C PHE A 409 -13.73 6.25 19.24
N GLY A 410 -13.07 6.51 18.12
CA GLY A 410 -12.33 5.49 17.37
C GLY A 410 -11.09 4.94 18.09
N LEU A 411 -10.68 5.58 19.18
CA LEU A 411 -9.55 5.20 20.04
C LEU A 411 -9.97 4.72 21.44
N ASP A 412 -11.27 4.52 21.67
CA ASP A 412 -11.83 3.96 22.89
C ASP A 412 -11.77 2.43 22.83
N SER A 413 -10.84 1.82 23.54
CA SER A 413 -10.63 0.37 23.54
C SER A 413 -11.50 -0.36 24.60
N ASN A 414 -12.09 0.37 25.53
CA ASN A 414 -12.81 -0.20 26.67
C ASN A 414 -14.32 0.12 26.69
N SER A 415 -14.80 0.88 25.71
CA SER A 415 -16.21 1.29 25.53
C SER A 415 -16.76 2.16 26.65
N ASP A 416 -15.92 3.01 27.23
CA ASP A 416 -16.36 3.99 28.25
C ASP A 416 -16.66 5.39 27.66
N PHE A 417 -16.58 5.54 26.32
CA PHE A 417 -16.75 6.79 25.57
C PHE A 417 -15.72 7.87 25.89
N VAL A 418 -14.51 7.42 26.22
CA VAL A 418 -13.33 8.26 26.35
C VAL A 418 -12.20 7.64 25.55
N ASN A 419 -11.60 8.40 24.64
CA ASN A 419 -10.46 7.90 23.88
C ASN A 419 -9.24 7.70 24.79
N ASP A 420 -8.60 6.54 24.70
CA ASP A 420 -7.45 6.14 25.53
C ASP A 420 -6.17 6.93 25.19
N TYR A 421 -6.08 7.49 23.97
CA TYR A 421 -4.89 8.17 23.44
C TYR A 421 -5.05 9.67 23.24
N GLY A 422 -6.23 10.22 23.46
CA GLY A 422 -6.58 11.62 23.22
C GLY A 422 -7.82 11.78 22.37
N GLU A 423 -8.22 13.03 22.11
CA GLU A 423 -9.40 13.32 21.31
C GLU A 423 -9.12 13.01 19.82
N ALA A 424 -10.03 12.28 19.18
CA ALA A 424 -9.92 11.94 17.76
C ALA A 424 -10.22 13.16 16.85
N ILE A 425 -10.97 14.16 17.36
CA ILE A 425 -11.28 15.38 16.62
C ILE A 425 -10.63 16.57 17.33
N VAL A 426 -9.68 17.20 16.66
CA VAL A 426 -8.95 18.37 17.16
C VAL A 426 -9.11 19.52 16.15
N ASP A 427 -9.45 20.70 16.63
CA ASP A 427 -9.64 21.93 15.81
C ASP A 427 -10.60 21.75 14.61
N GLY A 428 -11.56 20.82 14.71
CA GLY A 428 -12.53 20.53 13.65
C GLY A 428 -12.06 19.50 12.61
N TYR A 429 -10.97 18.82 12.85
CA TYR A 429 -10.43 17.77 11.98
C TYR A 429 -10.37 16.44 12.71
N PHE A 430 -10.73 15.35 12.03
CA PHE A 430 -10.49 14.01 12.55
C PHE A 430 -9.03 13.65 12.28
N GLU A 431 -8.26 13.45 13.36
CA GLU A 431 -6.83 13.17 13.32
C GLU A 431 -6.54 11.68 13.07
N GLU A 432 -6.84 11.21 11.87
CA GLU A 432 -6.60 9.84 11.45
C GLU A 432 -5.09 9.50 11.50
N SER A 433 -4.73 8.39 12.16
CA SER A 433 -3.35 7.88 12.31
C SER A 433 -2.34 8.80 13.03
N VAL A 434 -2.76 9.89 13.66
CA VAL A 434 -1.87 10.80 14.40
C VAL A 434 -1.54 10.26 15.79
N LEU A 435 -2.54 9.74 16.49
CA LEU A 435 -2.40 9.26 17.88
C LEU A 435 -1.88 7.80 17.96
N ARG A 436 -2.03 7.05 16.89
CA ARG A 436 -1.40 5.73 16.65
C ARG A 436 -1.28 5.48 15.15
N SER A 437 -0.33 4.64 14.73
CA SER A 437 -0.07 4.38 13.31
C SER A 437 -1.21 3.63 12.62
N ALA A 438 -1.85 2.67 13.30
CA ALA A 438 -3.02 1.98 12.75
C ALA A 438 -4.19 2.95 12.58
N PRO A 439 -4.76 3.06 11.38
CA PRO A 439 -5.93 3.90 11.13
C PRO A 439 -7.09 3.62 12.07
N TYR A 440 -7.79 4.67 12.52
CA TYR A 440 -8.93 4.53 13.42
C TYR A 440 -10.18 5.33 12.96
N PHE A 441 -10.14 5.92 11.77
CA PHE A 441 -11.32 6.54 11.17
C PHE A 441 -12.30 5.48 10.71
N SER A 442 -13.42 5.34 11.39
CA SER A 442 -14.47 4.34 11.09
C SER A 442 -15.84 4.96 10.87
N LEU A 443 -15.91 6.30 10.68
CA LEU A 443 -17.17 7.00 10.47
C LEU A 443 -17.82 6.61 9.14
N ARG A 444 -19.14 6.44 9.13
CA ARG A 444 -19.93 6.19 7.92
C ARG A 444 -20.57 7.51 7.49
N ILE A 445 -19.90 8.21 6.56
CA ILE A 445 -20.36 9.52 6.09
C ILE A 445 -21.51 9.40 5.10
N ASP A 446 -22.34 10.44 5.05
CA ASP A 446 -23.40 10.53 4.04
C ASP A 446 -22.79 10.56 2.62
N GLY A 447 -23.50 9.97 1.66
CA GLY A 447 -23.01 9.82 0.29
C GLY A 447 -22.28 8.51 0.01
N ILE A 448 -22.03 7.68 1.04
CA ILE A 448 -21.46 6.34 0.90
C ILE A 448 -22.49 5.28 1.27
N THR A 449 -22.61 4.23 0.46
CA THR A 449 -23.45 3.06 0.73
C THR A 449 -22.59 1.80 0.69
N GLU A 450 -22.45 1.13 1.83
CA GLU A 450 -21.88 -0.22 1.89
C GLU A 450 -22.93 -1.24 1.47
N LEU A 451 -22.60 -2.12 0.51
CA LEU A 451 -23.55 -3.06 -0.10
C LEU A 451 -23.62 -4.41 0.61
N ASN A 452 -22.59 -4.76 1.42
CA ASN A 452 -22.49 -6.05 2.13
C ASN A 452 -21.71 -5.92 3.44
#